data_d93d2e81e641e095f52d08842b15fe1f
#
_entry.id   d93d2e81e641e095f52d08842b15fe1f
#
_cell.length_a   1.000
_cell.length_b   1.000
_cell.length_c   1.000
_cell.angle_alpha   90.00
_cell.angle_beta   90.00
_cell.angle_gamma   90.00
#
_symmetry.space_group_name_H-M   'P 1'
#
loop_
_entity.id
_entity.type
_entity.pdbx_description
1 polymer ?
#
loop_
_entity_poly.entity_id
_entity_poly.type
_entity_poly.pdbx_seq_one_letter_code
_entity_poly.pdbx_strand_id
1 'polypeptide(L)'
;MDGFGIFLTNYKNNKTIQLPVNPAELKLKYEGDDKSQTVVNLGEINQLGNLKLVDITIESAFPLTETTYIAVDELQEPDYYIDFIKKIQKAKGHMQVVVANTKISLPMTVESFEYGFEDGYDEEYKYTLELKQYREFEATKISKSKKKKKKSKKGKKRISPPKKFGVGSSVVVNGRLYMDSNGNGPGAYEKNAQRKVINIATGHKYPICVGINGSARGWVRKSDVKKA
;
A
#
# COMPACT_ATOMS: atom_id res chain seq x y z
N MET A 1 -13.56 -14.92 13.82
CA MET A 1 -12.17 -14.40 13.71
C MET A 1 -12.23 -13.30 12.71
N ASP A 2 -11.92 -12.08 13.11
CA ASP A 2 -11.87 -10.95 12.18
C ASP A 2 -10.66 -11.18 11.27
N GLY A 3 -10.92 -11.67 10.06
CA GLY A 3 -9.91 -11.97 9.07
C GLY A 3 -9.15 -10.71 8.66
N PHE A 4 -7.95 -10.88 8.13
CA PHE A 4 -7.23 -9.79 7.47
C PHE A 4 -7.88 -9.52 6.10
N GLY A 5 -7.84 -8.26 5.65
CA GLY A 5 -8.25 -7.87 4.29
C GLY A 5 -7.04 -7.37 3.51
N ILE A 6 -6.96 -7.70 2.24
CA ILE A 6 -5.90 -7.20 1.35
C ILE A 6 -6.48 -6.06 0.50
N PHE A 7 -5.89 -4.89 0.63
CA PHE A 7 -6.28 -3.69 -0.09
C PHE A 7 -5.20 -3.31 -1.11
N LEU A 8 -5.63 -3.07 -2.34
CA LEU A 8 -4.80 -2.61 -3.44
C LEU A 8 -5.20 -1.19 -3.83
N THR A 9 -4.29 -0.23 -3.70
CA THR A 9 -4.54 1.16 -4.06
C THR A 9 -3.66 1.57 -5.22
N ASN A 10 -4.26 1.97 -6.32
CA ASN A 10 -3.54 2.50 -7.47
C ASN A 10 -3.03 3.91 -7.17
N TYR A 11 -1.72 4.14 -7.24
CA TYR A 11 -1.09 5.44 -6.99
C TYR A 11 -1.54 6.56 -7.95
N LYS A 12 -1.89 6.22 -9.18
CA LYS A 12 -2.24 7.20 -10.21
C LYS A 12 -3.57 7.90 -9.96
N ASN A 13 -4.58 7.17 -9.48
CA ASN A 13 -5.94 7.68 -9.32
C ASN A 13 -6.48 7.53 -7.90
N ASN A 14 -5.68 6.98 -6.97
CA ASN A 14 -6.05 6.70 -5.59
C ASN A 14 -7.30 5.80 -5.45
N LYS A 15 -7.61 5.02 -6.50
CA LYS A 15 -8.67 4.02 -6.42
C LYS A 15 -8.16 2.84 -5.60
N THR A 16 -8.94 2.42 -4.62
CA THR A 16 -8.66 1.26 -3.79
C THR A 16 -9.70 0.18 -4.05
N ILE A 17 -9.25 -1.05 -4.14
CA ILE A 17 -10.07 -2.25 -4.09
C ILE A 17 -9.63 -3.11 -2.93
N GLN A 18 -10.54 -3.91 -2.38
CA GLN A 18 -10.22 -5.01 -1.48
C GLN A 18 -10.35 -6.30 -2.27
N LEU A 19 -9.41 -7.23 -2.11
CA LEU A 19 -9.51 -8.55 -2.72
C LEU A 19 -10.68 -9.32 -2.09
N PRO A 20 -11.52 -10.01 -2.90
CA PRO A 20 -12.74 -10.62 -2.41
C PRO A 20 -12.49 -11.85 -1.54
N VAL A 21 -11.42 -12.57 -1.80
CA VAL A 21 -11.03 -13.76 -1.05
C VAL A 21 -9.60 -13.60 -0.55
N ASN A 22 -9.40 -13.90 0.74
CA ASN A 22 -8.07 -13.92 1.30
C ASN A 22 -7.31 -15.18 0.84
N PRO A 23 -6.02 -15.06 0.48
CA PRO A 23 -5.21 -16.22 0.14
C PRO A 23 -5.03 -17.13 1.35
N ALA A 24 -4.87 -18.43 1.10
CA ALA A 24 -4.56 -19.39 2.14
C ALA A 24 -3.20 -19.12 2.82
N GLU A 25 -2.28 -18.55 2.06
CA GLU A 25 -0.95 -18.16 2.52
C GLU A 25 -0.53 -16.82 1.94
N LEU A 26 0.09 -15.97 2.78
CA LEU A 26 0.69 -14.72 2.36
C LEU A 26 2.08 -14.60 2.98
N LYS A 27 3.11 -14.78 2.17
CA LYS A 27 4.51 -14.68 2.60
C LYS A 27 5.21 -13.51 1.92
N LEU A 28 6.01 -12.78 2.69
CA LEU A 28 6.91 -11.77 2.19
C LEU A 28 8.32 -12.33 2.20
N LYS A 29 8.97 -12.31 1.05
CA LYS A 29 10.34 -12.78 0.91
C LYS A 29 11.30 -11.61 1.01
N TYR A 30 12.15 -11.63 2.04
CA TYR A 30 13.22 -10.65 2.24
C TYR A 30 14.56 -11.33 2.01
N GLU A 31 15.33 -10.85 1.06
CA GLU A 31 16.65 -11.38 0.71
C GLU A 31 17.70 -10.27 0.71
N GLY A 32 18.92 -10.60 1.15
CA GLY A 32 20.11 -9.78 0.95
C GLY A 32 20.77 -10.06 -0.41
N ASP A 33 21.50 -9.08 -0.95
CA ASP A 33 22.39 -9.27 -2.09
C ASP A 33 23.80 -9.55 -1.60
N ASP A 34 23.92 -10.56 -0.72
CA ASP A 34 25.17 -10.93 -0.06
C ASP A 34 26.07 -11.71 -1.02
N LYS A 35 27.38 -11.60 -0.83
CA LYS A 35 28.38 -12.32 -1.63
C LYS A 35 29.37 -13.00 -0.72
N SER A 36 29.49 -14.31 -0.85
CA SER A 36 30.54 -15.08 -0.18
C SER A 36 31.81 -15.13 -1.04
N GLN A 37 32.94 -14.96 -0.40
CA GLN A 37 34.25 -15.17 -1.03
C GLN A 37 35.26 -15.78 -0.05
N THR A 38 36.14 -16.62 -0.56
CA THR A 38 37.20 -17.23 0.24
C THR A 38 38.44 -16.33 0.22
N VAL A 39 38.91 -15.97 1.41
CA VAL A 39 40.13 -15.18 1.63
C VAL A 39 41.24 -16.10 2.14
N VAL A 40 42.43 -16.00 1.52
CA VAL A 40 43.59 -16.80 1.92
C VAL A 40 43.93 -16.52 3.39
N ASN A 41 44.14 -17.56 4.18
CA ASN A 41 44.42 -17.56 5.62
C ASN A 41 43.28 -17.07 6.54
N LEU A 42 42.13 -16.69 6.00
CA LEU A 42 40.99 -16.27 6.81
C LEU A 42 39.80 -17.25 6.64
N GLY A 43 39.70 -17.92 5.50
CA GLY A 43 38.58 -18.78 5.14
C GLY A 43 37.48 -18.04 4.37
N GLU A 44 36.27 -18.57 4.42
CA GLU A 44 35.12 -17.97 3.78
C GLU A 44 34.58 -16.77 4.58
N ILE A 45 34.37 -15.67 3.87
CA ILE A 45 33.73 -14.46 4.42
C ILE A 45 32.45 -14.17 3.64
N ASN A 46 31.40 -13.74 4.36
CA ASN A 46 30.18 -13.23 3.74
C ASN A 46 30.20 -11.71 3.72
N GLN A 47 30.21 -11.12 2.55
CA GLN A 47 30.07 -9.68 2.35
C GLN A 47 28.59 -9.33 2.28
N LEU A 48 28.08 -8.64 3.31
CA LEU A 48 26.70 -8.23 3.39
C LEU A 48 26.40 -7.16 2.35
N GLY A 49 25.41 -7.46 1.50
CA GLY A 49 24.90 -6.56 0.47
C GLY A 49 23.67 -5.76 0.93
N ASN A 50 23.09 -5.02 0.02
CA ASN A 50 21.82 -4.34 0.26
C ASN A 50 20.65 -5.35 0.21
N LEU A 51 19.55 -5.02 0.88
CA LEU A 51 18.32 -5.79 0.75
C LEU A 51 17.80 -5.70 -0.69
N LYS A 52 17.48 -6.84 -1.28
CA LYS A 52 16.75 -6.94 -2.55
C LYS A 52 15.33 -6.37 -2.40
N LEU A 53 14.63 -6.23 -3.49
CA LEU A 53 13.22 -5.89 -3.49
C LEU A 53 12.42 -7.06 -2.92
N VAL A 54 11.40 -6.75 -2.14
CA VAL A 54 10.50 -7.76 -1.56
C VAL A 54 9.59 -8.30 -2.64
N ASP A 55 9.46 -9.62 -2.69
CA ASP A 55 8.51 -10.32 -3.55
C ASP A 55 7.32 -10.80 -2.71
N ILE A 56 6.13 -10.73 -3.29
CA ILE A 56 4.88 -11.28 -2.72
C ILE A 56 4.15 -12.01 -3.84
N THR A 57 3.75 -13.25 -3.57
CA THR A 57 2.84 -13.99 -4.43
C THR A 57 1.50 -14.14 -3.71
N ILE A 58 0.41 -13.82 -4.38
CA ILE A 58 -0.96 -13.95 -3.90
C ILE A 58 -1.66 -14.95 -4.80
N GLU A 59 -1.99 -16.11 -4.23
CA GLU A 59 -2.80 -17.14 -4.87
C GLU A 59 -4.18 -17.16 -4.22
N SER A 60 -5.23 -16.89 -5.00
CA SER A 60 -6.59 -16.79 -4.50
C SER A 60 -7.62 -16.91 -5.63
N ALA A 61 -8.86 -16.51 -5.38
CA ALA A 61 -9.94 -16.61 -6.36
C ALA A 61 -10.78 -15.34 -6.44
N PHE A 62 -11.41 -15.15 -7.59
CA PHE A 62 -12.50 -14.20 -7.82
C PHE A 62 -13.80 -15.00 -8.01
N PRO A 63 -14.66 -15.16 -6.98
CA PRO A 63 -15.90 -15.87 -7.08
C PRO A 63 -16.88 -15.18 -8.02
N LEU A 64 -17.68 -15.95 -8.76
CA LEU A 64 -18.79 -15.48 -9.60
C LEU A 64 -20.06 -15.24 -8.78
N THR A 65 -20.18 -15.88 -7.62
CA THR A 65 -21.32 -15.78 -6.72
C THR A 65 -20.87 -15.56 -5.29
N GLU A 66 -21.75 -15.03 -4.44
CA GLU A 66 -21.46 -14.88 -3.02
C GLU A 66 -21.25 -16.24 -2.35
N THR A 67 -20.16 -16.35 -1.59
CA THR A 67 -19.79 -17.54 -0.84
C THR A 67 -19.44 -17.19 0.61
N THR A 68 -19.35 -18.19 1.46
CA THR A 68 -19.10 -17.99 2.91
C THR A 68 -17.68 -17.53 3.25
N TYR A 69 -16.75 -17.60 2.30
CA TYR A 69 -15.33 -17.23 2.49
C TYR A 69 -14.97 -15.85 1.89
N ILE A 70 -15.97 -15.10 1.47
CA ILE A 70 -15.78 -13.72 0.96
C ILE A 70 -15.35 -12.80 2.11
N ALA A 71 -14.31 -12.01 1.86
CA ALA A 71 -13.75 -11.05 2.81
C ALA A 71 -14.25 -9.60 2.59
N VAL A 72 -15.13 -9.38 1.61
CA VAL A 72 -15.70 -8.07 1.26
C VAL A 72 -17.17 -8.00 1.64
N ASP A 73 -17.66 -6.79 1.92
CA ASP A 73 -19.06 -6.57 2.25
C ASP A 73 -19.97 -6.66 1.01
N GLU A 74 -19.43 -6.37 -0.17
CA GLU A 74 -20.12 -6.40 -1.46
C GLU A 74 -19.20 -7.00 -2.51
N LEU A 75 -19.59 -8.15 -3.05
CA LEU A 75 -18.85 -8.82 -4.12
C LEU A 75 -19.06 -8.07 -5.43
N GLN A 76 -17.96 -7.79 -6.14
CA GLN A 76 -18.00 -7.26 -7.50
C GLN A 76 -17.71 -8.40 -8.48
N GLU A 77 -18.13 -8.20 -9.74
CA GLU A 77 -17.81 -9.12 -10.84
C GLU A 77 -16.30 -9.34 -10.97
N PRO A 78 -15.85 -10.54 -11.32
CA PRO A 78 -14.42 -10.86 -11.50
C PRO A 78 -13.67 -9.88 -12.41
N ASP A 79 -14.30 -9.42 -13.48
CA ASP A 79 -13.73 -8.46 -14.43
C ASP A 79 -13.36 -7.11 -13.78
N TYR A 80 -14.07 -6.72 -12.72
CA TYR A 80 -13.75 -5.51 -11.98
C TYR A 80 -12.35 -5.58 -11.35
N TYR A 81 -12.00 -6.71 -10.75
CA TYR A 81 -10.69 -6.94 -10.12
C TYR A 81 -9.61 -7.16 -11.17
N ILE A 82 -9.89 -7.99 -12.17
CA ILE A 82 -8.99 -8.29 -13.28
C ILE A 82 -8.60 -7.02 -14.02
N ASP A 83 -9.58 -6.20 -14.38
CA ASP A 83 -9.36 -4.94 -15.09
C ASP A 83 -8.56 -3.95 -14.26
N PHE A 84 -8.79 -3.89 -12.94
CA PHE A 84 -8.03 -3.01 -12.06
C PHE A 84 -6.54 -3.37 -12.08
N ILE A 85 -6.20 -4.66 -11.92
CA ILE A 85 -4.82 -5.15 -11.92
C ILE A 85 -4.18 -4.94 -13.29
N LYS A 86 -4.86 -5.35 -14.37
CA LYS A 86 -4.36 -5.17 -15.77
C LYS A 86 -4.13 -3.72 -16.14
N LYS A 87 -4.98 -2.79 -15.68
CA LYS A 87 -4.80 -1.35 -15.91
C LYS A 87 -3.53 -0.81 -15.26
N ILE A 88 -3.19 -1.28 -14.04
CA ILE A 88 -1.95 -0.89 -13.37
C ILE A 88 -0.75 -1.43 -14.13
N GLN A 89 -0.77 -2.72 -14.49
CA GLN A 89 0.30 -3.38 -15.22
C GLN A 89 0.56 -2.73 -16.59
N LYS A 90 -0.49 -2.52 -17.40
CA LYS A 90 -0.40 -1.84 -18.71
C LYS A 90 0.12 -0.41 -18.61
N ALA A 91 -0.24 0.30 -17.56
CA ALA A 91 0.23 1.66 -17.32
C ALA A 91 1.67 1.71 -16.80
N LYS A 92 2.34 0.56 -16.58
CA LYS A 92 3.64 0.46 -15.91
C LYS A 92 3.64 1.22 -14.58
N GLY A 93 2.51 1.18 -13.89
CA GLY A 93 2.29 1.84 -12.62
C GLY A 93 2.66 0.97 -11.44
N HIS A 94 2.54 1.55 -10.25
CA HIS A 94 2.66 0.83 -8.99
C HIS A 94 1.42 1.06 -8.15
N MET A 95 1.21 0.18 -7.19
CA MET A 95 0.10 0.23 -6.25
C MET A 95 0.60 0.05 -4.83
N GLN A 96 -0.15 0.58 -3.87
CA GLN A 96 0.08 0.29 -2.46
C GLN A 96 -0.68 -0.98 -2.09
N VAL A 97 0.03 -1.98 -1.63
CA VAL A 97 -0.54 -3.21 -1.05
C VAL A 97 -0.58 -3.03 0.46
N VAL A 98 -1.75 -3.15 1.04
CA VAL A 98 -1.97 -3.05 2.50
C VAL A 98 -2.70 -4.29 2.96
N VAL A 99 -2.15 -4.97 3.95
CA VAL A 99 -2.83 -6.06 4.65
C VAL A 99 -3.36 -5.53 5.97
N ALA A 100 -4.69 -5.46 6.10
CA ALA A 100 -5.33 -4.96 7.31
C ALA A 100 -4.93 -5.76 8.54
N ASN A 101 -4.94 -5.13 9.70
CA ASN A 101 -4.55 -5.72 10.98
C ASN A 101 -3.08 -6.19 11.06
N THR A 102 -2.25 -5.83 10.07
CA THR A 102 -0.83 -6.16 10.04
C THR A 102 0.03 -4.93 9.81
N LYS A 103 1.35 -5.12 9.86
CA LYS A 103 2.33 -4.08 9.52
C LYS A 103 2.68 -4.06 8.03
N ILE A 104 2.02 -4.88 7.22
CA ILE A 104 2.32 -5.02 5.79
C ILE A 104 1.67 -3.87 5.05
N SER A 105 2.50 -2.97 4.52
CA SER A 105 2.09 -1.84 3.70
C SER A 105 3.26 -1.45 2.78
N LEU A 106 3.22 -1.92 1.53
CA LEU A 106 4.34 -1.80 0.60
C LEU A 106 3.88 -1.27 -0.76
N PRO A 107 4.64 -0.36 -1.38
CA PRO A 107 4.45 -0.02 -2.79
C PRO A 107 4.96 -1.18 -3.65
N MET A 108 4.12 -1.69 -4.54
CA MET A 108 4.38 -2.88 -5.35
C MET A 108 4.07 -2.62 -6.82
N THR A 109 4.80 -3.28 -7.70
CA THR A 109 4.50 -3.41 -9.13
C THR A 109 3.96 -4.81 -9.42
N VAL A 110 3.18 -4.94 -10.47
CA VAL A 110 2.71 -6.25 -10.96
C VAL A 110 3.77 -6.82 -11.89
N GLU A 111 4.40 -7.92 -11.48
CA GLU A 111 5.37 -8.67 -12.32
C GLU A 111 4.62 -9.66 -13.22
N SER A 112 3.78 -10.51 -12.62
CA SER A 112 2.95 -11.49 -13.33
C SER A 112 1.52 -11.46 -12.78
N PHE A 113 0.56 -11.71 -13.66
CA PHE A 113 -0.84 -11.89 -13.30
C PHE A 113 -1.46 -12.93 -14.20
N GLU A 114 -1.72 -14.09 -13.65
CA GLU A 114 -2.35 -15.22 -14.31
C GLU A 114 -3.73 -15.46 -13.67
N TYR A 115 -4.71 -15.79 -14.46
CA TYR A 115 -6.06 -16.10 -13.98
C TYR A 115 -6.80 -16.99 -14.98
N GLY A 116 -7.69 -17.81 -14.47
CA GLY A 116 -8.48 -18.72 -15.28
C GLY A 116 -9.30 -19.68 -14.44
N PHE A 117 -9.94 -20.60 -15.10
CA PHE A 117 -10.61 -21.72 -14.46
C PHE A 117 -9.62 -22.88 -14.30
N GLU A 118 -9.67 -23.57 -13.16
CA GLU A 118 -8.88 -24.74 -12.86
C GLU A 118 -9.78 -25.93 -12.53
N ASP A 119 -9.28 -27.14 -12.76
CA ASP A 119 -9.94 -28.40 -12.41
C ASP A 119 -11.36 -28.59 -13.00
N GLY A 120 -11.71 -27.86 -14.06
CA GLY A 120 -13.03 -27.88 -14.66
C GLY A 120 -14.12 -27.24 -13.80
N TYR A 121 -13.73 -26.47 -12.79
CA TYR A 121 -14.63 -25.73 -11.92
C TYR A 121 -14.86 -24.32 -12.47
N ASP A 122 -16.09 -23.93 -12.69
CA ASP A 122 -16.47 -22.69 -13.37
C ASP A 122 -17.18 -21.66 -12.47
N GLU A 123 -17.20 -21.88 -11.16
CA GLU A 123 -17.84 -20.98 -10.20
C GLU A 123 -16.92 -19.85 -9.72
N GLU A 124 -15.62 -19.93 -10.00
CA GLU A 124 -14.63 -18.91 -9.62
C GLU A 124 -13.45 -18.87 -10.58
N TYR A 125 -12.88 -17.70 -10.78
CA TYR A 125 -11.57 -17.56 -11.42
C TYR A 125 -10.46 -17.72 -10.38
N LYS A 126 -9.64 -18.76 -10.50
CA LYS A 126 -8.38 -18.85 -9.77
C LYS A 126 -7.38 -17.86 -10.35
N TYR A 127 -6.57 -17.26 -9.51
CA TYR A 127 -5.52 -16.36 -9.97
C TYR A 127 -4.25 -16.47 -9.15
N THR A 128 -3.14 -16.19 -9.83
CA THR A 128 -1.82 -15.99 -9.23
C THR A 128 -1.35 -14.58 -9.58
N LEU A 129 -1.08 -13.79 -8.57
CA LEU A 129 -0.62 -12.40 -8.68
C LEU A 129 0.76 -12.28 -8.05
N GLU A 130 1.79 -12.12 -8.89
CA GLU A 130 3.16 -11.90 -8.45
C GLU A 130 3.46 -10.41 -8.40
N LEU A 131 3.89 -9.95 -7.25
CA LEU A 131 4.15 -8.56 -6.94
C LEU A 131 5.59 -8.37 -6.50
N LYS A 132 6.21 -7.30 -6.99
CA LYS A 132 7.56 -6.90 -6.59
C LYS A 132 7.58 -5.52 -6.01
N GLN A 133 8.35 -5.33 -4.94
CA GLN A 133 8.45 -4.04 -4.26
C GLN A 133 8.93 -2.95 -5.23
N TYR A 134 8.23 -1.83 -5.26
CA TYR A 134 8.65 -0.63 -5.95
C TYR A 134 9.44 0.28 -5.02
N ARG A 135 10.60 0.76 -5.46
CA ARG A 135 11.36 1.82 -4.81
C ARG A 135 11.43 3.02 -5.73
N GLU A 136 11.00 4.18 -5.25
CA GLU A 136 11.20 5.41 -5.99
C GLU A 136 12.69 5.66 -6.21
N PHE A 137 13.05 5.91 -7.45
CA PHE A 137 14.41 6.21 -7.86
C PHE A 137 14.42 7.54 -8.61
N GLU A 138 14.30 8.64 -7.91
CA GLU A 138 14.55 9.95 -8.50
C GLU A 138 16.03 10.31 -8.32
N ALA A 139 16.68 10.68 -9.44
CA ALA A 139 17.99 11.30 -9.37
C ALA A 139 17.84 12.63 -8.60
N THR A 140 18.29 12.65 -7.36
CA THR A 140 18.27 13.85 -6.54
C THR A 140 19.21 14.86 -7.21
N LYS A 141 18.64 15.84 -7.92
CA LYS A 141 19.41 16.99 -8.39
C LYS A 141 19.94 17.68 -7.13
N ILE A 142 21.22 17.53 -6.86
CA ILE A 142 21.91 18.30 -5.80
C ILE A 142 21.86 19.75 -6.25
N SER A 143 20.83 20.46 -5.84
CA SER A 143 20.78 21.91 -6.01
C SER A 143 21.87 22.49 -5.11
N LYS A 144 22.95 22.99 -5.75
CA LYS A 144 23.95 23.80 -5.03
C LYS A 144 23.19 24.89 -4.29
N SER A 145 23.21 24.84 -2.96
CA SER A 145 22.54 25.84 -2.12
C SER A 145 23.10 27.22 -2.42
N LYS A 146 22.37 28.03 -3.18
CA LYS A 146 22.66 29.45 -3.30
C LYS A 146 22.41 30.09 -1.93
N LYS A 147 23.47 30.55 -1.25
CA LYS A 147 23.39 31.34 -0.02
C LYS A 147 22.37 32.46 -0.21
N LYS A 148 21.22 32.37 0.47
CA LYS A 148 20.18 33.42 0.44
C LYS A 148 20.70 34.69 1.08
N LYS A 149 20.91 35.74 0.27
CA LYS A 149 20.99 37.12 0.77
C LYS A 149 19.63 37.49 1.35
N LYS A 150 19.61 37.89 2.64
CA LYS A 150 18.44 38.46 3.29
C LYS A 150 17.96 39.69 2.53
N LYS A 151 16.73 39.69 2.03
CA LYS A 151 15.99 40.87 1.61
C LYS A 151 14.69 41.00 2.40
N SER A 152 14.42 42.22 2.80
CA SER A 152 13.45 42.73 3.73
C SER A 152 11.97 42.51 3.33
N LYS A 153 11.14 42.56 4.36
CA LYS A 153 9.67 42.50 4.39
C LYS A 153 8.98 43.43 3.38
N LYS A 154 7.95 42.92 2.66
CA LYS A 154 6.61 43.57 2.51
C LYS A 154 5.66 42.66 1.73
N GLY A 155 4.39 42.56 2.21
CA GLY A 155 3.24 42.09 1.45
C GLY A 155 2.57 40.81 2.01
N LYS A 156 1.42 40.97 2.68
CA LYS A 156 0.50 39.90 3.05
C LYS A 156 0.08 39.11 1.81
N LYS A 157 0.46 37.83 1.69
CA LYS A 157 -0.03 36.94 0.65
C LYS A 157 -1.36 36.31 1.05
N ARG A 158 -2.30 36.30 0.10
CA ARG A 158 -3.59 35.58 0.17
C ARG A 158 -3.39 34.14 0.57
N ILE A 159 -4.27 33.63 1.42
CA ILE A 159 -4.32 32.24 1.88
C ILE A 159 -4.61 31.36 0.67
N SER A 160 -3.68 30.47 0.33
CA SER A 160 -3.88 29.45 -0.71
C SER A 160 -4.93 28.43 -0.23
N PRO A 161 -5.76 27.88 -1.13
CA PRO A 161 -6.72 26.85 -0.76
C PRO A 161 -6.01 25.64 -0.17
N PRO A 162 -6.67 24.88 0.75
CA PRO A 162 -6.06 23.77 1.44
C PRO A 162 -5.55 22.73 0.43
N LYS A 163 -4.26 22.43 0.46
CA LYS A 163 -3.63 21.46 -0.44
C LYS A 163 -4.23 20.09 -0.19
N LYS A 164 -4.75 19.47 -1.23
CA LYS A 164 -5.19 18.06 -1.21
C LYS A 164 -4.01 17.19 -0.78
N PHE A 165 -4.25 16.19 0.06
CA PHE A 165 -3.27 15.19 0.44
C PHE A 165 -3.61 13.87 -0.24
N GLY A 166 -2.60 13.05 -0.53
CA GLY A 166 -2.71 11.72 -1.13
C GLY A 166 -1.90 10.71 -0.31
N VAL A 167 -1.82 9.50 -0.80
CA VAL A 167 -0.96 8.44 -0.22
C VAL A 167 0.49 8.94 -0.14
N GLY A 168 1.17 8.64 0.96
CA GLY A 168 2.52 9.13 1.26
C GLY A 168 2.59 10.52 1.89
N SER A 169 1.50 11.30 1.89
CA SER A 169 1.47 12.64 2.48
C SER A 169 1.61 12.60 4.00
N SER A 170 2.37 13.55 4.55
CA SER A 170 2.38 13.81 5.99
C SER A 170 1.13 14.57 6.40
N VAL A 171 0.49 14.09 7.45
CA VAL A 171 -0.78 14.62 7.96
C VAL A 171 -0.79 14.66 9.48
N VAL A 172 -1.63 15.53 10.02
CA VAL A 172 -1.95 15.60 11.45
C VAL A 172 -3.32 14.98 11.65
N VAL A 173 -3.40 13.99 12.53
CA VAL A 173 -4.61 13.24 12.86
C VAL A 173 -5.18 13.73 14.18
N ASN A 174 -6.50 14.00 14.18
CA ASN A 174 -7.28 14.35 15.38
C ASN A 174 -8.58 13.54 15.35
N GLY A 175 -8.55 12.29 15.82
CA GLY A 175 -9.72 11.42 15.78
C GLY A 175 -9.45 10.02 16.28
N ARG A 176 -10.51 9.22 16.29
CA ARG A 176 -10.43 7.80 16.65
C ARG A 176 -10.01 7.00 15.41
N LEU A 177 -9.06 6.11 15.62
CA LEU A 177 -8.65 5.12 14.63
C LEU A 177 -9.61 3.93 14.65
N TYR A 178 -9.77 3.29 13.50
CA TYR A 178 -10.56 2.07 13.32
C TYR A 178 -9.72 1.01 12.65
N MET A 179 -10.09 -0.25 12.84
CA MET A 179 -9.34 -1.38 12.27
C MET A 179 -9.55 -1.47 10.75
N ASP A 180 -10.72 -1.07 10.26
CA ASP A 180 -11.06 -1.08 8.85
C ASP A 180 -11.66 0.24 8.35
N SER A 181 -11.85 0.35 7.03
CA SER A 181 -12.41 1.53 6.37
C SER A 181 -13.91 1.71 6.61
N ASN A 182 -14.63 0.72 7.11
CA ASN A 182 -16.06 0.75 7.44
C ASN A 182 -16.31 1.26 8.87
N GLY A 183 -15.30 1.18 9.73
CA GLY A 183 -15.35 1.66 11.10
C GLY A 183 -15.56 0.56 12.13
N ASN A 184 -15.25 -0.67 11.79
CA ASN A 184 -15.23 -1.78 12.72
C ASN A 184 -14.01 -1.69 13.64
N GLY A 185 -14.09 -2.26 14.83
CA GLY A 185 -13.02 -2.33 15.80
C GLY A 185 -12.46 -0.95 16.18
N PRO A 186 -13.16 -0.16 17.03
CA PRO A 186 -12.67 1.14 17.45
C PRO A 186 -11.35 0.99 18.22
N GLY A 187 -10.31 1.65 17.72
CA GLY A 187 -8.97 1.68 18.30
C GLY A 187 -8.70 2.95 19.12
N ALA A 188 -7.43 3.30 19.22
CA ALA A 188 -6.97 4.46 19.99
C ALA A 188 -7.48 5.79 19.40
N TYR A 189 -7.70 6.78 20.28
CA TYR A 189 -7.93 8.15 19.87
C TYR A 189 -6.58 8.89 19.76
N GLU A 190 -6.34 9.54 18.63
CA GLU A 190 -5.13 10.33 18.41
C GLU A 190 -5.46 11.83 18.42
N LYS A 191 -4.60 12.62 19.06
CA LYS A 191 -4.73 14.08 19.15
C LYS A 191 -3.42 14.72 18.69
N ASN A 192 -3.50 15.56 17.65
CA ASN A 192 -2.36 16.23 17.01
C ASN A 192 -1.21 15.28 16.62
N ALA A 193 -1.55 14.05 16.26
CA ALA A 193 -0.57 13.03 15.93
C ALA A 193 -0.10 13.17 14.49
N GLN A 194 1.22 13.33 14.31
CA GLN A 194 1.81 13.32 12.97
C GLN A 194 1.85 11.89 12.42
N ARG A 195 1.31 11.71 11.23
CA ARG A 195 1.19 10.41 10.56
C ARG A 195 1.46 10.56 9.06
N LYS A 196 1.73 9.43 8.42
CA LYS A 196 1.70 9.35 6.94
C LYS A 196 0.42 8.68 6.49
N VAL A 197 -0.16 9.17 5.40
CA VAL A 197 -1.25 8.50 4.71
C VAL A 197 -0.70 7.25 4.03
N ILE A 198 -1.15 6.09 4.45
CA ILE A 198 -0.72 4.79 3.92
C ILE A 198 -1.63 4.37 2.77
N ASN A 199 -2.94 4.62 2.90
CA ASN A 199 -3.93 4.22 1.92
C ASN A 199 -5.15 5.15 1.95
N ILE A 200 -5.90 5.21 0.83
CA ILE A 200 -7.16 5.96 0.72
C ILE A 200 -8.21 5.08 0.05
N ALA A 201 -9.20 4.63 0.84
CA ALA A 201 -10.36 3.89 0.38
C ALA A 201 -11.52 4.86 0.09
N THR A 202 -11.68 5.28 -1.16
CA THR A 202 -12.76 6.18 -1.56
C THR A 202 -14.12 5.47 -1.48
N GLY A 203 -15.13 6.18 -0.94
CA GLY A 203 -16.48 5.63 -0.78
C GLY A 203 -16.78 5.05 0.60
N HIS A 204 -15.77 4.84 1.43
CA HIS A 204 -15.93 4.29 2.77
C HIS A 204 -16.11 5.38 3.84
N LYS A 205 -16.67 4.99 4.99
CA LYS A 205 -16.96 5.90 6.11
C LYS A 205 -15.69 6.47 6.76
N TYR A 206 -14.61 5.68 6.80
CA TYR A 206 -13.28 6.03 7.32
C TYR A 206 -12.22 5.81 6.23
N PRO A 207 -12.15 6.73 5.25
CA PRO A 207 -11.44 6.46 4.01
C PRO A 207 -9.92 6.57 4.11
N ILE A 208 -9.37 7.11 5.20
CA ILE A 208 -7.94 7.42 5.28
C ILE A 208 -7.25 6.43 6.22
N CYS A 209 -6.43 5.54 5.67
CA CYS A 209 -5.51 4.73 6.46
C CYS A 209 -4.26 5.54 6.78
N VAL A 210 -3.94 5.66 8.06
CA VAL A 210 -2.75 6.38 8.52
C VAL A 210 -1.80 5.45 9.25
N GLY A 211 -0.52 5.80 9.22
CA GLY A 211 0.51 4.97 9.83
C GLY A 211 1.74 5.74 10.26
N ILE A 212 2.68 5.00 10.83
CA ILE A 212 3.99 5.48 11.28
C ILE A 212 5.07 4.51 10.84
N ASN A 213 6.18 5.02 10.34
CA ASN A 213 7.32 4.21 9.86
C ASN A 213 6.93 3.10 8.87
N GLY A 214 5.99 3.39 7.97
CA GLY A 214 5.52 2.42 6.97
C GLY A 214 4.49 1.40 7.47
N SER A 215 4.20 1.38 8.78
CA SER A 215 3.21 0.46 9.36
C SER A 215 1.84 1.13 9.45
N ALA A 216 0.79 0.47 8.97
CA ALA A 216 -0.59 0.92 9.09
C ALA A 216 -1.00 0.91 10.57
N ARG A 217 -1.60 2.03 11.04
CA ARG A 217 -2.05 2.17 12.41
C ARG A 217 -3.57 2.12 12.55
N GLY A 218 -4.26 2.52 11.52
CA GLY A 218 -5.72 2.46 11.48
C GLY A 218 -6.33 3.44 10.49
N TRP A 219 -7.66 3.39 10.40
CA TRP A 219 -8.48 4.16 9.49
C TRP A 219 -9.19 5.30 10.20
N VAL A 220 -9.26 6.48 9.56
CA VAL A 220 -9.87 7.68 10.13
C VAL A 220 -10.77 8.38 9.13
N ARG A 221 -11.66 9.22 9.63
CA ARG A 221 -12.50 10.09 8.79
C ARG A 221 -11.64 11.14 8.10
N LYS A 222 -12.05 11.54 6.91
CA LYS A 222 -11.40 12.64 6.18
C LYS A 222 -11.43 13.97 6.95
N SER A 223 -12.47 14.21 7.76
CA SER A 223 -12.60 15.39 8.63
C SER A 223 -11.52 15.47 9.70
N ASP A 224 -11.01 14.34 10.14
CA ASP A 224 -10.12 14.20 11.28
C ASP A 224 -8.64 14.30 10.88
N VAL A 225 -8.38 14.57 9.57
CA VAL A 225 -7.05 14.62 8.99
C VAL A 225 -6.80 15.98 8.34
N LYS A 226 -5.69 16.60 8.70
CA LYS A 226 -5.20 17.84 8.06
C LYS A 226 -3.80 17.62 7.52
N LYS A 227 -3.47 18.23 6.41
CA LYS A 227 -2.10 18.19 5.89
C LYS A 227 -1.16 18.86 6.89
N ALA A 228 -0.05 18.18 7.19
CA ALA A 228 1.02 18.72 8.04
C ALA A 228 1.78 19.84 7.33
#